data_9dbdb3dd48a72719ec98ff3e67b67d9b
#
_entry.id   9dbdb3dd48a72719ec98ff3e67b67d9b
#
_cell.length_a   1.000
_cell.length_b   1.000
_cell.length_c   1.000
_cell.angle_alpha   90.00
_cell.angle_beta   90.00
_cell.angle_gamma   90.00
#
_symmetry.space_group_name_H-M   'P 1'
#
loop_
_entity.id
_entity.type
_entity.pdbx_description
1 polymer ?
#
loop_
_entity_poly.entity_id
_entity_poly.type
_entity_poly.pdbx_seq_one_letter_code
_entity_poly.pdbx_strand_id
1 'polypeptide(L)'
;MSSEKFIKNKTVLITLLSACTIVIVSLGIRQTFGMFYFDFSSDLDITLSQFGFALGLQMLLWGVFGPWFGVITDKYGGHIAVFIGFIFYLAGILMLYSQYNTGLYFVTAIGVLIGVALGATAISIPVSVVAKHFPQSNRTLAMGIVTASGSFGYFVSPIFTRYSLVENGWENTLLIFAGFIIAGLFLAFCLTTPKNVVGGKINDNQTALEALKEAFNNKSFIYLTLGFFVCGWHITLVA
;
A
#
# COMPACT_ATOMS: atom_id res chain seq x y z
N MET A 1 -21.10 -12.82 21.80
CA MET A 1 -20.40 -13.91 21.04
C MET A 1 -18.94 -13.82 21.46
N SER A 2 -18.40 -14.86 22.11
CA SER A 2 -17.06 -14.81 22.73
C SER A 2 -15.95 -14.64 21.68
N SER A 3 -14.89 -13.92 22.05
CA SER A 3 -13.68 -13.64 21.24
C SER A 3 -13.11 -14.90 20.57
N GLU A 4 -13.14 -16.06 21.24
CA GLU A 4 -12.66 -17.33 20.71
C GLU A 4 -13.44 -17.87 19.50
N LYS A 5 -14.74 -17.60 19.39
CA LYS A 5 -15.54 -18.05 18.25
C LYS A 5 -15.22 -17.30 16.95
N PHE A 6 -14.66 -16.11 17.05
CA PHE A 6 -14.34 -15.26 15.89
C PHE A 6 -13.02 -15.68 15.21
N ILE A 7 -12.02 -16.04 16.00
CA ILE A 7 -10.72 -16.52 15.48
C ILE A 7 -10.86 -17.91 14.84
N LYS A 8 -11.86 -18.71 15.26
CA LYS A 8 -12.19 -20.01 14.64
C LYS A 8 -12.86 -19.89 13.27
N ASN A 9 -13.29 -18.71 12.83
CA ASN A 9 -13.82 -18.52 11.48
C ASN A 9 -12.67 -18.43 10.47
N LYS A 10 -12.47 -19.49 9.70
CA LYS A 10 -11.38 -19.60 8.69
C LYS A 10 -11.31 -18.38 7.76
N THR A 11 -12.45 -17.85 7.36
CA THR A 11 -12.52 -16.68 6.45
C THR A 11 -11.91 -15.45 7.08
N VAL A 12 -12.22 -15.17 8.36
CA VAL A 12 -11.69 -14.00 9.08
C VAL A 12 -10.17 -14.11 9.26
N LEU A 13 -9.69 -15.30 9.61
CA LEU A 13 -8.26 -15.54 9.77
C LEU A 13 -7.52 -15.40 8.43
N ILE A 14 -8.05 -15.99 7.35
CA ILE A 14 -7.48 -15.86 6.00
C ILE A 14 -7.43 -14.40 5.58
N THR A 15 -8.50 -13.63 5.78
CA THR A 15 -8.53 -12.20 5.45
C THR A 15 -7.49 -11.43 6.25
N LEU A 16 -7.32 -11.71 7.54
CA LEU A 16 -6.31 -11.06 8.38
C LEU A 16 -4.89 -11.38 7.90
N LEU A 17 -4.57 -12.66 7.69
CA LEU A 17 -3.25 -13.07 7.24
C LEU A 17 -2.93 -12.52 5.84
N SER A 18 -3.90 -12.55 4.93
CA SER A 18 -3.74 -11.95 3.59
C SER A 18 -3.49 -10.45 3.67
N ALA A 19 -4.24 -9.72 4.52
CA ALA A 19 -4.03 -8.30 4.74
C ALA A 19 -2.61 -8.00 5.27
N CYS A 20 -2.15 -8.77 6.26
CA CYS A 20 -0.79 -8.63 6.81
C CYS A 20 0.28 -8.89 5.73
N THR A 21 0.15 -9.97 4.96
CA THR A 21 1.13 -10.30 3.90
C THR A 21 1.15 -9.24 2.80
N ILE A 22 -0.02 -8.74 2.38
CA ILE A 22 -0.12 -7.64 1.39
C ILE A 22 0.61 -6.41 1.86
N VAL A 23 0.40 -6.01 3.12
CA VAL A 23 1.06 -4.83 3.70
C VAL A 23 2.57 -5.03 3.83
N ILE A 24 3.02 -6.22 4.28
CA ILE A 24 4.45 -6.58 4.35
C ILE A 24 5.12 -6.43 2.99
N VAL A 25 4.53 -7.04 1.96
CA VAL A 25 5.08 -7.02 0.59
C VAL A 25 5.09 -5.60 0.03
N SER A 26 3.96 -4.91 0.11
CA SER A 26 3.81 -3.59 -0.49
C SER A 26 4.73 -2.54 0.13
N LEU A 27 4.72 -2.42 1.46
CA LEU A 27 5.55 -1.46 2.18
C LEU A 27 7.01 -1.89 2.25
N GLY A 28 7.25 -3.19 2.35
CA GLY A 28 8.60 -3.75 2.37
C GLY A 28 9.36 -3.44 1.09
N ILE A 29 8.80 -3.74 -0.08
CA ILE A 29 9.41 -3.42 -1.38
C ILE A 29 9.65 -1.91 -1.50
N ARG A 30 8.63 -1.11 -1.18
CA ARG A 30 8.75 0.36 -1.23
C ARG A 30 9.93 0.89 -0.42
N GLN A 31 10.15 0.37 0.78
CA GLN A 31 11.21 0.83 1.69
C GLN A 31 12.61 0.56 1.14
N THR A 32 12.76 -0.42 0.25
CA THR A 32 14.07 -0.84 -0.24
C THR A 32 14.55 -0.08 -1.48
N PHE A 33 13.72 0.76 -2.10
CA PHE A 33 14.13 1.48 -3.32
C PHE A 33 15.39 2.34 -3.15
N GLY A 34 15.61 2.91 -1.97
CA GLY A 34 16.82 3.66 -1.68
C GLY A 34 18.11 2.85 -1.85
N MET A 35 18.05 1.52 -1.66
CA MET A 35 19.21 0.63 -1.80
C MET A 35 19.64 0.42 -3.24
N PHE A 36 18.72 0.63 -4.20
CA PHE A 36 18.99 0.50 -5.64
C PHE A 36 19.56 1.78 -6.27
N TYR A 37 19.71 2.87 -5.50
CA TYR A 37 20.12 4.16 -6.06
C TYR A 37 21.45 4.07 -6.83
N PHE A 38 22.45 3.41 -6.26
CA PHE A 38 23.76 3.30 -6.88
C PHE A 38 23.70 2.51 -8.20
N ASP A 39 22.94 1.42 -8.22
CA ASP A 39 22.75 0.59 -9.40
C ASP A 39 21.99 1.36 -10.50
N PHE A 40 20.91 2.05 -10.13
CA PHE A 40 20.15 2.89 -11.06
C PHE A 40 20.94 4.09 -11.58
N SER A 41 21.83 4.65 -10.75
CA SER A 41 22.69 5.75 -11.16
C SER A 41 23.78 5.30 -12.13
N SER A 42 24.36 4.10 -11.92
CA SER A 42 25.41 3.57 -12.79
C SER A 42 24.88 3.05 -14.12
N ASP A 43 23.78 2.31 -14.09
CA ASP A 43 23.31 1.55 -15.25
C ASP A 43 22.23 2.29 -16.05
N LEU A 44 21.46 3.18 -15.40
CA LEU A 44 20.37 3.93 -16.03
C LEU A 44 20.62 5.44 -16.10
N ASP A 45 21.82 5.92 -15.75
CA ASP A 45 22.17 7.37 -15.70
C ASP A 45 21.18 8.23 -14.89
N ILE A 46 20.57 7.65 -13.82
CA ILE A 46 19.59 8.35 -12.99
C ILE A 46 20.30 9.26 -12.00
N THR A 47 20.03 10.55 -12.11
CA THR A 47 20.57 11.55 -11.17
C THR A 47 19.87 11.49 -9.80
N LEU A 48 20.57 11.90 -8.74
CA LEU A 48 19.99 11.99 -7.39
C LEU A 48 18.73 12.86 -7.35
N SER A 49 18.69 13.92 -8.18
CA SER A 49 17.51 14.79 -8.29
C SER A 49 16.30 14.06 -8.89
N GLN A 50 16.49 13.27 -9.94
CA GLN A 50 15.44 12.48 -10.56
C GLN A 50 14.94 11.39 -9.61
N PHE A 51 15.85 10.74 -8.91
CA PHE A 51 15.53 9.72 -7.90
C PHE A 51 14.71 10.32 -6.75
N GLY A 52 15.16 11.41 -6.16
CA GLY A 52 14.43 12.10 -5.09
C GLY A 52 13.08 12.63 -5.56
N PHE A 53 12.99 13.17 -6.80
CA PHE A 53 11.73 13.61 -7.38
C PHE A 53 10.74 12.44 -7.57
N ALA A 54 11.21 11.28 -8.05
CA ALA A 54 10.38 10.10 -8.21
C ALA A 54 9.80 9.62 -6.87
N LEU A 55 10.62 9.55 -5.81
CA LEU A 55 10.16 9.19 -4.47
C LEU A 55 9.19 10.22 -3.87
N GLY A 56 9.45 11.50 -4.08
CA GLY A 56 8.53 12.57 -3.65
C GLY A 56 7.17 12.48 -4.35
N LEU A 57 7.18 12.26 -5.68
CA LEU A 57 5.97 12.07 -6.47
C LEU A 57 5.21 10.81 -6.05
N GLN A 58 5.94 9.71 -5.74
CA GLN A 58 5.36 8.48 -5.22
C GLN A 58 4.56 8.73 -3.93
N MET A 59 5.12 9.49 -2.99
CA MET A 59 4.45 9.84 -1.74
C MET A 59 3.21 10.69 -1.96
N LEU A 60 3.30 11.68 -2.86
CA LEU A 60 2.18 12.55 -3.21
C LEU A 60 1.02 11.72 -3.78
N LEU A 61 1.30 10.87 -4.76
CA LEU A 61 0.29 10.05 -5.42
C LEU A 61 -0.29 8.97 -4.49
N TRP A 62 0.52 8.38 -3.62
CA TRP A 62 0.01 7.51 -2.56
C TRP A 62 -1.07 8.23 -1.72
N GLY A 63 -0.80 9.46 -1.28
CA GLY A 63 -1.76 10.26 -0.52
C GLY A 63 -3.02 10.60 -1.32
N VAL A 64 -2.88 11.02 -2.56
CA VAL A 64 -4.00 11.41 -3.44
C VAL A 64 -4.88 10.22 -3.80
N PHE A 65 -4.29 9.08 -4.16
CA PHE A 65 -5.04 7.90 -4.61
C PHE A 65 -5.61 7.05 -3.48
N GLY A 66 -5.13 7.20 -2.24
CA GLY A 66 -5.69 6.51 -1.07
C GLY A 66 -7.21 6.69 -0.93
N PRO A 67 -7.75 7.91 -0.89
CA PRO A 67 -9.20 8.16 -0.85
C PRO A 67 -9.95 7.59 -2.06
N TRP A 68 -9.39 7.65 -3.27
CA TRP A 68 -10.00 7.07 -4.47
C TRP A 68 -10.18 5.56 -4.36
N PHE A 69 -9.14 4.86 -3.92
CA PHE A 69 -9.24 3.43 -3.66
C PHE A 69 -10.15 3.11 -2.47
N GLY A 70 -10.31 4.03 -1.52
CA GLY A 70 -11.33 3.95 -0.47
C GLY A 70 -12.73 3.86 -1.06
N VAL A 71 -13.08 4.75 -1.98
CA VAL A 71 -14.38 4.75 -2.68
C VAL A 71 -14.58 3.46 -3.49
N ILE A 72 -13.55 2.99 -4.21
CA ILE A 72 -13.59 1.72 -4.93
C ILE A 72 -13.84 0.55 -3.96
N THR A 73 -13.17 0.57 -2.80
CA THR A 73 -13.33 -0.45 -1.76
C THR A 73 -14.75 -0.50 -1.19
N ASP A 74 -15.37 0.65 -0.99
CA ASP A 74 -16.73 0.74 -0.46
C ASP A 74 -17.78 0.28 -1.48
N LYS A 75 -17.55 0.56 -2.78
CA LYS A 75 -18.46 0.23 -3.85
C LYS A 75 -18.31 -1.21 -4.38
N TYR A 76 -17.09 -1.65 -4.56
CA TYR A 76 -16.77 -2.93 -5.23
C TYR A 76 -16.10 -3.96 -4.32
N GLY A 77 -15.67 -3.55 -3.12
CA GLY A 77 -14.95 -4.40 -2.19
C GLY A 77 -13.42 -4.23 -2.25
N GLY A 78 -12.76 -4.51 -1.12
CA GLY A 78 -11.32 -4.29 -0.97
C GLY A 78 -10.46 -5.16 -1.88
N HIS A 79 -10.93 -6.35 -2.25
CA HIS A 79 -10.22 -7.25 -3.15
C HIS A 79 -9.98 -6.62 -4.52
N ILE A 80 -10.96 -5.89 -5.09
CA ILE A 80 -10.83 -5.23 -6.39
C ILE A 80 -9.84 -4.06 -6.29
N ALA A 81 -9.94 -3.24 -5.25
CA ALA A 81 -9.04 -2.10 -5.05
C ALA A 81 -7.58 -2.58 -4.95
N VAL A 82 -7.31 -3.58 -4.12
CA VAL A 82 -5.95 -4.12 -3.91
C VAL A 82 -5.45 -4.84 -5.17
N PHE A 83 -6.30 -5.57 -5.87
CA PHE A 83 -5.94 -6.21 -7.14
C PHE A 83 -5.49 -5.19 -8.19
N ILE A 84 -6.26 -4.11 -8.39
CA ILE A 84 -5.89 -3.01 -9.29
C ILE A 84 -4.56 -2.39 -8.83
N GLY A 85 -4.40 -2.14 -7.53
CA GLY A 85 -3.15 -1.62 -6.97
C GLY A 85 -1.94 -2.49 -7.30
N PHE A 86 -2.04 -3.80 -7.15
CA PHE A 86 -0.94 -4.70 -7.50
C PHE A 86 -0.66 -4.79 -9.00
N ILE A 87 -1.66 -4.59 -9.88
CA ILE A 87 -1.42 -4.47 -11.32
C ILE A 87 -0.54 -3.23 -11.60
N PHE A 88 -0.85 -2.08 -11.01
CA PHE A 88 -0.02 -0.88 -11.14
C PHE A 88 1.38 -1.11 -10.54
N TYR A 89 1.48 -1.80 -9.41
CA TYR A 89 2.76 -2.11 -8.80
C TYR A 89 3.62 -2.99 -9.70
N LEU A 90 3.04 -4.08 -10.23
CA LEU A 90 3.71 -4.99 -11.15
C LEU A 90 4.16 -4.25 -12.42
N ALA A 91 3.28 -3.43 -12.99
CA ALA A 91 3.62 -2.61 -14.16
C ALA A 91 4.81 -1.68 -13.87
N GLY A 92 4.86 -1.05 -12.69
CA GLY A 92 5.98 -0.20 -12.27
C GLY A 92 7.29 -0.98 -12.15
N ILE A 93 7.28 -2.17 -11.52
CA ILE A 93 8.47 -3.01 -11.39
C ILE A 93 8.94 -3.54 -12.76
N LEU A 94 8.03 -4.01 -13.61
CA LEU A 94 8.38 -4.49 -14.94
C LEU A 94 8.90 -3.36 -15.85
N MET A 95 8.36 -2.16 -15.67
CA MET A 95 8.83 -0.97 -16.34
C MET A 95 10.29 -0.63 -15.94
N LEU A 96 10.63 -0.74 -14.66
CA LEU A 96 12.02 -0.60 -14.20
C LEU A 96 12.93 -1.69 -14.77
N TYR A 97 12.46 -2.92 -14.80
CA TYR A 97 13.20 -4.06 -15.33
C TYR A 97 13.52 -3.92 -16.83
N SER A 98 12.67 -3.23 -17.61
CA SER A 98 12.87 -3.03 -19.04
C SER A 98 14.05 -2.10 -19.41
N GLN A 99 14.70 -1.49 -18.41
CA GLN A 99 15.95 -0.71 -18.55
C GLN A 99 15.91 0.43 -19.58
N TYR A 100 14.75 1.02 -19.80
CA TYR A 100 14.67 2.19 -20.68
C TYR A 100 15.36 3.39 -20.04
N ASN A 101 16.45 3.83 -20.67
CA ASN A 101 17.40 4.81 -20.16
C ASN A 101 16.88 6.26 -20.30
N THR A 102 15.74 6.55 -19.69
CA THR A 102 15.15 7.89 -19.70
C THR A 102 14.64 8.23 -18.30
N GLY A 103 15.12 9.33 -17.73
CA GLY A 103 14.69 9.78 -16.39
C GLY A 103 13.18 9.93 -16.25
N LEU A 104 12.47 10.30 -17.34
CA LEU A 104 11.01 10.34 -17.34
C LEU A 104 10.39 8.94 -17.16
N TYR A 105 10.98 7.93 -17.77
CA TYR A 105 10.53 6.54 -17.65
C TYR A 105 10.67 6.04 -16.22
N PHE A 106 11.82 6.33 -15.60
CA PHE A 106 12.08 6.02 -14.18
C PHE A 106 11.09 6.72 -13.25
N VAL A 107 10.86 8.02 -13.44
CA VAL A 107 9.89 8.80 -12.65
C VAL A 107 8.47 8.26 -12.82
N THR A 108 8.09 7.84 -14.03
CA THR A 108 6.78 7.24 -14.28
C THR A 108 6.64 5.89 -13.58
N ALA A 109 7.67 5.05 -13.62
CA ALA A 109 7.66 3.72 -12.99
C ALA A 109 7.54 3.83 -11.46
N ILE A 110 8.49 4.51 -10.80
CA ILE A 110 8.54 4.63 -9.33
C ILE A 110 7.54 5.66 -8.82
N GLY A 111 7.52 6.84 -9.43
CA GLY A 111 6.71 7.95 -8.95
C GLY A 111 5.22 7.72 -9.21
N VAL A 112 4.85 7.43 -10.47
CA VAL A 112 3.43 7.35 -10.82
C VAL A 112 2.85 5.96 -10.55
N LEU A 113 3.36 4.93 -11.19
CA LEU A 113 2.74 3.61 -11.13
C LEU A 113 2.78 3.02 -9.71
N ILE A 114 3.95 3.05 -9.06
CA ILE A 114 4.07 2.53 -7.71
C ILE A 114 3.41 3.47 -6.70
N GLY A 115 3.43 4.79 -6.90
CA GLY A 115 2.71 5.74 -6.07
C GLY A 115 1.20 5.51 -6.04
N VAL A 116 0.58 5.30 -7.20
CA VAL A 116 -0.84 4.92 -7.32
C VAL A 116 -1.09 3.56 -6.66
N ALA A 117 -0.22 2.59 -6.91
CA ALA A 117 -0.33 1.24 -6.34
C ALA A 117 -0.38 1.26 -4.80
N LEU A 118 0.47 2.05 -4.16
CA LEU A 118 0.53 2.20 -2.71
C LEU A 118 -0.77 2.75 -2.12
N GLY A 119 -1.50 3.60 -2.86
CA GLY A 119 -2.82 4.08 -2.44
C GLY A 119 -3.81 2.94 -2.15
N ALA A 120 -3.68 1.82 -2.85
CA ALA A 120 -4.53 0.64 -2.68
C ALA A 120 -3.92 -0.45 -1.78
N THR A 121 -2.60 -0.66 -1.87
CA THR A 121 -1.96 -1.85 -1.30
C THR A 121 -1.26 -1.60 0.04
N ALA A 122 -1.00 -0.35 0.41
CA ALA A 122 -0.37 -0.01 1.67
C ALA A 122 -1.28 -0.33 2.88
N ILE A 123 -1.39 0.54 3.87
CA ILE A 123 -2.09 0.26 5.14
C ILE A 123 -3.61 0.49 5.03
N SER A 124 -4.04 1.57 4.35
CA SER A 124 -5.41 2.10 4.48
C SER A 124 -6.49 1.10 4.07
N ILE A 125 -6.36 0.48 2.92
CA ILE A 125 -7.36 -0.45 2.39
C ILE A 125 -7.34 -1.80 3.13
N PRO A 126 -6.19 -2.49 3.33
CA PRO A 126 -6.14 -3.73 4.11
C PRO A 126 -6.68 -3.57 5.53
N VAL A 127 -6.33 -2.48 6.24
CA VAL A 127 -6.85 -2.17 7.58
C VAL A 127 -8.36 -1.95 7.55
N SER A 128 -8.87 -1.19 6.59
CA SER A 128 -10.31 -0.94 6.41
C SER A 128 -11.09 -2.24 6.20
N VAL A 129 -10.59 -3.13 5.34
CA VAL A 129 -11.23 -4.44 5.08
C VAL A 129 -11.25 -5.29 6.34
N VAL A 130 -10.13 -5.40 7.05
CA VAL A 130 -10.05 -6.16 8.31
C VAL A 130 -10.98 -5.58 9.37
N ALA A 131 -11.04 -4.25 9.51
CA ALA A 131 -11.92 -3.58 10.45
C ALA A 131 -13.41 -3.92 10.24
N LYS A 132 -13.82 -4.21 9.01
CA LYS A 132 -15.19 -4.60 8.66
C LYS A 132 -15.53 -6.04 9.04
N HIS A 133 -14.53 -6.90 9.26
CA HIS A 133 -14.72 -8.31 9.64
C HIS A 133 -14.76 -8.55 11.14
N PHE A 134 -14.18 -7.64 11.93
CA PHE A 134 -14.04 -7.85 13.37
C PHE A 134 -15.11 -7.09 14.15
N PRO A 135 -15.68 -7.70 15.22
CA PRO A 135 -16.58 -7.02 16.15
C PRO A 135 -15.84 -5.88 16.85
N GLN A 136 -16.59 -4.92 17.34
CA GLN A 136 -16.04 -3.69 17.94
C GLN A 136 -15.04 -3.96 19.07
N SER A 137 -15.24 -5.05 19.84
CA SER A 137 -14.34 -5.46 20.93
C SER A 137 -12.93 -5.82 20.49
N ASN A 138 -12.74 -6.39 19.28
CA ASN A 138 -11.46 -6.90 18.80
C ASN A 138 -10.96 -6.14 17.55
N ARG A 139 -11.73 -5.18 17.07
CA ARG A 139 -11.43 -4.41 15.84
C ARG A 139 -10.10 -3.69 15.96
N THR A 140 -9.86 -3.00 17.06
CA THR A 140 -8.63 -2.25 17.30
C THR A 140 -7.41 -3.16 17.32
N LEU A 141 -7.50 -4.34 17.93
CA LEU A 141 -6.43 -5.32 17.94
C LEU A 141 -6.12 -5.81 16.52
N ALA A 142 -7.15 -6.17 15.75
CA ALA A 142 -6.96 -6.65 14.39
C ALA A 142 -6.33 -5.59 13.46
N MET A 143 -6.79 -4.34 13.58
CA MET A 143 -6.19 -3.20 12.86
C MET A 143 -4.73 -2.98 13.28
N GLY A 144 -4.44 -3.10 14.59
CA GLY A 144 -3.07 -2.99 15.13
C GLY A 144 -2.14 -4.07 14.57
N ILE A 145 -2.61 -5.32 14.44
CA ILE A 145 -1.82 -6.42 13.86
C ILE A 145 -1.45 -6.12 12.40
N VAL A 146 -2.41 -5.66 11.58
CA VAL A 146 -2.14 -5.31 10.18
C VAL A 146 -1.15 -4.13 10.09
N THR A 147 -1.29 -3.12 10.94
CA THR A 147 -0.36 -1.98 10.96
C THR A 147 1.03 -2.41 11.41
N ALA A 148 1.13 -3.24 12.44
CA ALA A 148 2.41 -3.79 12.92
C ALA A 148 3.10 -4.66 11.86
N SER A 149 2.33 -5.37 11.02
CA SER A 149 2.90 -6.15 9.91
C SER A 149 3.62 -5.27 8.89
N GLY A 150 3.16 -4.03 8.68
CA GLY A 150 3.88 -3.05 7.86
C GLY A 150 5.26 -2.70 8.42
N SER A 151 5.35 -2.46 9.73
CA SER A 151 6.63 -2.22 10.40
C SER A 151 7.56 -3.43 10.33
N PHE A 152 7.00 -4.64 10.43
CA PHE A 152 7.75 -5.87 10.22
C PHE A 152 8.30 -5.97 8.78
N GLY A 153 7.50 -5.58 7.77
CA GLY A 153 7.92 -5.46 6.38
C GLY A 153 9.10 -4.50 6.21
N TYR A 154 9.04 -3.33 6.83
CA TYR A 154 10.14 -2.36 6.83
C TYR A 154 11.44 -2.90 7.44
N PHE A 155 11.34 -3.77 8.42
CA PHE A 155 12.51 -4.38 9.06
C PHE A 155 13.11 -5.53 8.22
N VAL A 156 12.28 -6.44 7.73
CA VAL A 156 12.75 -7.65 7.05
C VAL A 156 13.19 -7.39 5.62
N SER A 157 12.47 -6.50 4.90
CA SER A 157 12.72 -6.30 3.47
C SER A 157 14.11 -5.75 3.15
N PRO A 158 14.69 -4.78 3.87
CA PRO A 158 16.06 -4.33 3.60
C PRO A 158 17.11 -5.44 3.76
N ILE A 159 16.94 -6.32 4.75
CA ILE A 159 17.85 -7.45 4.98
C ILE A 159 17.80 -8.41 3.79
N PHE A 160 16.59 -8.78 3.38
CA PHE A 160 16.37 -9.64 2.22
C PHE A 160 16.90 -8.99 0.93
N THR A 161 16.59 -7.71 0.71
CA THR A 161 17.00 -6.98 -0.49
C THR A 161 18.51 -6.86 -0.58
N ARG A 162 19.20 -6.55 0.52
CA ARG A 162 20.66 -6.49 0.54
C ARG A 162 21.27 -7.84 0.12
N TYR A 163 20.77 -8.93 0.68
CA TYR A 163 21.22 -10.26 0.30
C TYR A 163 20.97 -10.53 -1.19
N SER A 164 19.78 -10.25 -1.66
CA SER A 164 19.38 -10.46 -3.05
C SER A 164 20.20 -9.61 -4.05
N LEU A 165 20.47 -8.34 -3.72
CA LEU A 165 21.29 -7.45 -4.54
C LEU A 165 22.73 -7.97 -4.70
N VAL A 166 23.33 -8.50 -3.62
CA VAL A 166 24.70 -9.03 -3.65
C VAL A 166 24.78 -10.32 -4.46
N GLU A 167 23.83 -11.24 -4.31
CA GLU A 167 23.86 -12.55 -4.91
C GLU A 167 23.33 -12.57 -6.37
N ASN A 168 22.31 -11.76 -6.66
CA ASN A 168 21.56 -11.85 -7.90
C ASN A 168 21.65 -10.59 -8.77
N GLY A 169 22.16 -9.48 -8.24
CA GLY A 169 22.09 -8.17 -8.87
C GLY A 169 20.70 -7.53 -8.77
N TRP A 170 20.63 -6.27 -9.20
CA TRP A 170 19.41 -5.47 -9.04
C TRP A 170 18.27 -5.91 -9.99
N GLU A 171 18.59 -6.34 -11.20
CA GLU A 171 17.60 -6.80 -12.19
C GLU A 171 16.84 -8.03 -11.70
N ASN A 172 17.57 -9.06 -11.27
CA ASN A 172 16.96 -10.28 -10.75
C ASN A 172 16.23 -10.02 -9.43
N THR A 173 16.69 -9.07 -8.61
CA THR A 173 15.99 -8.65 -7.39
C THR A 173 14.64 -8.03 -7.74
N LEU A 174 14.53 -7.22 -8.81
CA LEU A 174 13.25 -6.71 -9.28
C LEU A 174 12.31 -7.83 -9.76
N LEU A 175 12.84 -8.86 -10.43
CA LEU A 175 12.04 -10.05 -10.82
C LEU A 175 11.53 -10.82 -9.61
N ILE A 176 12.34 -10.96 -8.56
CA ILE A 176 11.90 -11.57 -7.30
C ILE A 176 10.76 -10.72 -6.68
N PHE A 177 10.89 -9.39 -6.69
CA PHE A 177 9.81 -8.50 -6.24
C PHE A 177 8.55 -8.66 -7.08
N ALA A 178 8.68 -8.78 -8.41
CA ALA A 178 7.54 -9.09 -9.28
C ALA A 178 6.86 -10.40 -8.87
N GLY A 179 7.62 -11.42 -8.50
CA GLY A 179 7.09 -12.69 -7.97
C GLY A 179 6.28 -12.49 -6.68
N PHE A 180 6.77 -11.70 -5.72
CA PHE A 180 6.03 -11.37 -4.51
C PHE A 180 4.76 -10.55 -4.80
N ILE A 181 4.80 -9.64 -5.76
CA ILE A 181 3.65 -8.85 -6.17
C ILE A 181 2.60 -9.74 -6.85
N ILE A 182 3.00 -10.68 -7.68
CA ILE A 182 2.10 -11.68 -8.28
C ILE A 182 1.45 -12.54 -7.20
N ALA A 183 2.20 -12.99 -6.20
CA ALA A 183 1.61 -13.68 -5.05
C ALA A 183 0.60 -12.77 -4.32
N GLY A 184 0.90 -11.48 -4.16
CA GLY A 184 -0.01 -10.47 -3.62
C GLY A 184 -1.30 -10.32 -4.44
N LEU A 185 -1.25 -10.41 -5.77
CA LEU A 185 -2.44 -10.41 -6.65
C LEU A 185 -3.39 -11.56 -6.30
N PHE A 186 -2.87 -12.76 -6.09
CA PHE A 186 -3.69 -13.90 -5.67
C PHE A 186 -4.25 -13.72 -4.25
N LEU A 187 -3.45 -13.18 -3.33
CA LEU A 187 -3.89 -12.88 -1.96
C LEU A 187 -4.95 -11.77 -1.90
N ALA A 188 -4.99 -10.87 -2.88
CA ALA A 188 -6.02 -9.85 -2.96
C ALA A 188 -7.42 -10.47 -3.01
N PHE A 189 -7.61 -11.60 -3.70
CA PHE A 189 -8.92 -12.30 -3.74
C PHE A 189 -9.32 -12.89 -2.39
N CYS A 190 -8.38 -13.10 -1.47
CA CYS A 190 -8.67 -13.53 -0.11
C CYS A 190 -9.12 -12.38 0.80
N LEU A 191 -8.97 -11.11 0.36
CA LEU A 191 -9.49 -9.93 1.05
C LEU A 191 -10.99 -9.77 0.78
N THR A 192 -11.78 -10.74 1.24
CA THR A 192 -13.23 -10.67 1.09
C THR A 192 -13.79 -9.52 1.93
N THR A 193 -14.76 -8.79 1.41
CA THR A 193 -15.51 -7.78 2.18
C THR A 193 -16.91 -8.34 2.46
N PRO A 194 -17.40 -8.30 3.72
CA PRO A 194 -18.73 -8.82 4.02
C PRO A 194 -19.81 -8.11 3.19
N LYS A 195 -20.69 -8.87 2.54
CA LYS A 195 -21.74 -8.34 1.64
C LYS A 195 -22.64 -7.30 2.31
N ASN A 196 -22.85 -7.41 3.63
CA ASN A 196 -23.67 -6.49 4.41
C ASN A 196 -23.02 -5.10 4.62
N VAL A 197 -21.76 -4.93 4.20
CA VAL A 197 -20.97 -3.69 4.37
C VAL A 197 -20.54 -3.12 3.02
N VAL A 198 -20.52 -3.93 1.96
CA VAL A 198 -20.38 -3.47 0.57
C VAL A 198 -21.68 -2.78 0.20
N GLY A 199 -21.63 -1.51 -0.15
CA GLY A 199 -22.83 -0.70 -0.38
C GLY A 199 -23.53 -0.27 0.93
N GLY A 200 -22.79 -0.23 2.07
CA GLY A 200 -23.29 0.44 3.28
C GLY A 200 -23.77 1.82 2.89
N LYS A 201 -24.93 2.23 3.42
CA LYS A 201 -25.65 3.47 3.13
C LYS A 201 -24.72 4.68 3.03
N ILE A 202 -23.96 4.76 1.96
CA ILE A 202 -23.67 6.05 1.34
C ILE A 202 -25.06 6.51 0.98
N ASN A 203 -25.53 7.62 1.55
CA ASN A 203 -26.69 8.29 0.98
C ASN A 203 -26.38 8.35 -0.51
N ASP A 204 -27.15 7.62 -1.35
CA ASP A 204 -26.91 7.47 -2.79
C ASP A 204 -26.84 8.82 -3.53
N ASN A 205 -27.09 9.90 -2.81
CA ASN A 205 -27.09 11.29 -3.27
C ASN A 205 -25.90 12.13 -2.77
N GLN A 206 -24.99 11.60 -1.94
CA GLN A 206 -23.86 12.39 -1.43
C GLN A 206 -22.64 12.23 -2.36
N THR A 207 -22.27 13.29 -3.03
CA THR A 207 -21.05 13.30 -3.85
C THR A 207 -19.80 13.24 -2.96
N ALA A 208 -18.69 12.69 -3.50
CA ALA A 208 -17.41 12.65 -2.77
C ALA A 208 -16.96 14.03 -2.28
N LEU A 209 -17.32 15.09 -3.02
CA LEU A 209 -17.03 16.48 -2.67
C LEU A 209 -17.83 16.96 -1.45
N GLU A 210 -19.09 16.56 -1.34
CA GLU A 210 -19.95 16.90 -0.19
C GLU A 210 -19.48 16.18 1.07
N ALA A 211 -19.10 14.88 0.96
CA ALA A 211 -18.52 14.14 2.05
C ALA A 211 -17.19 14.77 2.53
N LEU A 212 -16.37 15.24 1.61
CA LEU A 212 -15.12 15.94 1.92
C LEU A 212 -15.40 17.27 2.65
N LYS A 213 -16.38 18.04 2.19
CA LYS A 213 -16.79 19.31 2.81
C LYS A 213 -17.35 19.11 4.21
N GLU A 214 -18.13 18.05 4.42
CA GLU A 214 -18.64 17.65 5.74
C GLU A 214 -17.49 17.25 6.68
N ALA A 215 -16.52 16.47 6.18
CA ALA A 215 -15.34 16.08 6.95
C ALA A 215 -14.51 17.30 7.39
N PHE A 216 -14.28 18.26 6.50
CA PHE A 216 -13.55 19.49 6.84
C PHE A 216 -14.32 20.43 7.79
N ASN A 217 -15.62 20.30 7.92
CA ASN A 217 -16.40 21.02 8.93
C ASN A 217 -16.29 20.39 10.34
N ASN A 218 -15.75 19.17 10.43
CA ASN A 218 -15.59 18.48 11.71
C ASN A 218 -14.20 18.80 12.30
N LYS A 219 -14.17 19.49 13.44
CA LYS A 219 -12.92 19.87 14.13
C LYS A 219 -12.05 18.67 14.47
N SER A 220 -12.65 17.54 14.88
CA SER A 220 -11.91 16.31 15.17
C SER A 220 -11.18 15.75 13.95
N PHE A 221 -11.81 15.84 12.77
CA PHE A 221 -11.18 15.45 11.51
C PHE A 221 -9.99 16.33 11.18
N ILE A 222 -10.10 17.66 11.36
CA ILE A 222 -9.00 18.60 11.11
C ILE A 222 -7.82 18.32 12.03
N TYR A 223 -8.05 18.15 13.34
CA TYR A 223 -6.97 17.84 14.29
C TYR A 223 -6.30 16.49 13.99
N LEU A 224 -7.07 15.48 13.59
CA LEU A 224 -6.54 14.19 13.19
C LEU A 224 -5.69 14.32 11.92
N THR A 225 -6.17 15.06 10.94
CA THR A 225 -5.44 15.32 9.67
C THR A 225 -4.13 16.07 9.93
N LEU A 226 -4.13 17.07 10.79
CA LEU A 226 -2.91 17.79 11.19
C LEU A 226 -1.92 16.86 11.91
N GLY A 227 -2.40 15.99 12.80
CA GLY A 227 -1.56 14.99 13.47
C GLY A 227 -0.90 14.03 12.48
N PHE A 228 -1.66 13.52 11.50
CA PHE A 228 -1.11 12.66 10.44
C PHE A 228 -0.16 13.41 9.52
N PHE A 229 -0.40 14.69 9.23
CA PHE A 229 0.50 15.52 8.45
C PHE A 229 1.88 15.63 9.12
N VAL A 230 1.91 15.93 10.43
CA VAL A 230 3.16 16.02 11.21
C VAL A 230 3.87 14.66 11.25
N CYS A 231 3.14 13.57 11.43
CA CYS A 231 3.68 12.21 11.41
C CYS A 231 4.29 11.89 10.04
N GLY A 232 3.58 12.19 8.94
CA GLY A 232 4.07 11.99 7.58
C GLY A 232 5.33 12.81 7.28
N TRP A 233 5.36 14.06 7.71
CA TRP A 233 6.54 14.93 7.60
C TRP A 233 7.75 14.34 8.30
N HIS A 234 7.56 13.85 9.53
CA HIS A 234 8.64 13.24 10.31
C HIS A 234 9.20 11.97 9.63
N ILE A 235 8.32 11.09 9.15
CA ILE A 235 8.75 9.86 8.45
C ILE A 235 9.53 10.20 7.18
N THR A 236 9.10 11.20 6.42
CA THR A 236 9.76 11.59 5.17
C THR A 236 11.14 12.23 5.39
N LEU A 237 11.36 12.90 6.53
CA LEU A 237 12.66 13.49 6.86
C LEU A 237 13.68 12.46 7.35
N VAL A 238 13.25 11.34 7.91
CA VAL A 238 14.12 10.33 8.54
C VAL A 238 14.36 9.14 7.61
N ALA A 239 13.47 8.88 6.65
CA ALA A 239 13.55 7.77 5.70
C ALA A 239 14.33 8.13 4.44
#